data_a74b42819a547896497c8eb085226243
#
_entry.id   a74b42819a547896497c8eb085226243
#
_cell.length_a   1.000
_cell.length_b   1.000
_cell.length_c   1.000
_cell.angle_alpha   90.00
_cell.angle_beta   90.00
_cell.angle_gamma   90.00
#
_symmetry.space_group_name_H-M   'P 1'
#
loop_
_entity.id
_entity.type
_entity.pdbx_description
1 polymer ?
#
loop_
_entity_poly.entity_id
_entity_poly.type
_entity_poly.pdbx_seq_one_letter_code
_entity_poly.pdbx_strand_id
1 'polypeptide(L)'
;MLEFFRRHRGAFMLSLTVIIIISFASWGGTRTGGPKMASASDDAFTMYGEDYTVGELQRLEGSGQVISMLQMYELYFGLMSAARGPEAGGRDFIFNLLVLKRQMKELGVNPSDAEAKAELEKIPSLQENGKFSPQRAFSVQQNLGMYGKGGQDMLEAAKLSIGLNRIKDLVGKNYVASPLEAEKAYASRHQTLKIQTINFALDDFKKTAEVKDEELQKYYDENKDNYKTVEKRAVSYVLFANPADLDKKPVEERTKLNKVQVDSVNAFNAAAAKPGAKFDDVVKGLNLKAETAPLFAKDSPPEALKGESDVIDAIFVQSKDAGKVSDPVKGTKGWYVFTVTSTEEPKQQDLAAVKDKVKEVLVGQKAQEALSKAVNEARIAIQEGLKGGKKIDEIAKEKKLTLDAVKDLTVNEPAADLPNAVEIAREAEKVAAGDVAKAVNTDKGATLVYVAAKELRKRDDSAALRKNTEDTRTTQERDRLFNSWFSAKRAESGLKIHLKMSA
;
A
#
# COMPACT_ATOMS: atom_id res chain seq x y z
N MET A 1 13.54 -4.09 6.98
CA MET A 1 13.07 -2.99 6.11
C MET A 1 14.20 -2.07 5.61
N LEU A 2 15.13 -1.64 6.45
CA LEU A 2 16.24 -0.75 6.04
C LEU A 2 17.19 -1.38 4.99
N GLU A 3 17.42 -2.68 5.00
CA GLU A 3 18.25 -3.36 4.00
C GLU A 3 17.59 -3.44 2.61
N PHE A 4 16.27 -3.55 2.54
CA PHE A 4 15.53 -3.52 1.29
C PHE A 4 15.65 -2.16 0.60
N PHE A 5 15.56 -1.06 1.34
CA PHE A 5 15.76 0.29 0.83
C PHE A 5 17.21 0.54 0.38
N ARG A 6 18.17 -0.05 1.07
CA ARG A 6 19.60 0.10 0.75
C ARG A 6 19.97 -0.62 -0.55
N ARG A 7 19.37 -1.78 -0.81
CA ARG A 7 19.62 -2.61 -2.00
C ARG A 7 18.93 -2.07 -3.27
N HIS A 8 17.82 -1.33 -3.13
CA HIS A 8 17.03 -0.84 -4.26
C HIS A 8 17.05 0.69 -4.41
N ARG A 9 18.05 1.34 -3.82
CA ARG A 9 18.19 2.80 -3.78
C ARG A 9 18.12 3.45 -5.17
N GLY A 10 18.74 2.85 -6.20
CA GLY A 10 18.71 3.34 -7.58
C GLY A 10 17.35 3.20 -8.25
N ALA A 11 16.67 2.08 -8.06
CA ALA A 11 15.35 1.84 -8.64
C ALA A 11 14.26 2.73 -7.99
N PHE A 12 14.38 2.99 -6.68
CA PHE A 12 13.45 3.86 -5.95
C PHE A 12 13.62 5.33 -6.37
N MET A 13 14.85 5.78 -6.58
CA MET A 13 15.14 7.14 -7.09
C MET A 13 14.65 7.29 -8.54
N LEU A 14 14.79 6.25 -9.36
CA LEU A 14 14.32 6.28 -10.75
C LEU A 14 12.79 6.33 -10.83
N SER A 15 12.09 5.55 -10.01
CA SER A 15 10.62 5.56 -9.98
C SER A 15 10.07 6.88 -9.43
N LEU A 16 10.72 7.50 -8.44
CA LEU A 16 10.33 8.82 -7.93
C LEU A 16 10.53 9.89 -9.01
N THR A 17 11.64 9.85 -9.73
CA THR A 17 11.93 10.77 -10.83
C THR A 17 10.95 10.59 -11.99
N VAL A 18 10.58 9.34 -12.31
CA VAL A 18 9.60 9.03 -13.36
C VAL A 18 8.20 9.50 -12.98
N ILE A 19 7.79 9.34 -11.73
CA ILE A 19 6.49 9.84 -11.23
C ILE A 19 6.43 11.37 -11.31
N ILE A 20 7.52 12.06 -10.97
CA ILE A 20 7.64 13.51 -11.08
C ILE A 20 7.59 13.94 -12.55
N ILE A 21 8.31 13.26 -13.45
CA ILE A 21 8.33 13.56 -14.89
C ILE A 21 6.94 13.31 -15.53
N ILE A 22 6.27 12.22 -15.18
CA ILE A 22 4.92 11.91 -15.69
C ILE A 22 3.90 12.93 -15.20
N SER A 23 4.01 13.41 -13.96
CA SER A 23 3.16 14.49 -13.45
C SER A 23 3.34 15.78 -14.24
N PHE A 24 4.54 16.07 -14.72
CA PHE A 24 4.83 17.26 -15.54
C PHE A 24 4.55 17.07 -17.04
N ALA A 25 4.77 15.86 -17.59
CA ALA A 25 4.53 15.57 -19.01
C ALA A 25 3.03 15.51 -19.36
N SER A 26 2.17 15.12 -18.42
CA SER A 26 0.71 15.17 -18.61
C SER A 26 0.16 16.61 -18.58
N TRP A 27 0.94 17.57 -18.14
CA TRP A 27 0.54 18.98 -18.05
C TRP A 27 0.94 19.82 -19.28
N GLY A 28 1.83 19.32 -20.15
CA GLY A 28 2.37 20.05 -21.30
C GLY A 28 1.72 19.79 -22.67
N GLY A 29 0.70 18.97 -22.76
CA GLY A 29 0.06 18.61 -24.03
C GLY A 29 -1.06 19.57 -24.45
N THR A 30 -0.85 20.33 -25.51
CA THR A 30 -1.85 21.14 -26.17
C THR A 30 -3.05 20.29 -26.66
N ARG A 31 -4.16 20.31 -25.91
CA ARG A 31 -5.47 19.84 -26.40
C ARG A 31 -6.41 21.03 -26.52
N THR A 32 -6.75 21.37 -27.74
CA THR A 32 -7.87 22.24 -28.08
C THR A 32 -9.18 21.58 -27.65
N GLY A 33 -9.84 22.16 -26.62
CA GLY A 33 -11.18 21.72 -26.19
C GLY A 33 -11.27 21.10 -24.80
N GLY A 34 -10.22 21.11 -23.95
CA GLY A 34 -10.26 20.69 -22.54
C GLY A 34 -10.78 21.78 -21.59
N PRO A 35 -11.10 21.44 -20.32
CA PRO A 35 -11.49 22.42 -19.33
C PRO A 35 -10.43 23.54 -19.26
N LYS A 36 -10.87 24.80 -19.12
CA LYS A 36 -9.99 25.97 -19.04
C LYS A 36 -8.90 25.70 -18.00
N MET A 37 -7.64 25.72 -18.42
CA MET A 37 -6.50 25.65 -17.47
C MET A 37 -6.60 26.88 -16.56
N ALA A 38 -6.46 26.66 -15.25
CA ALA A 38 -6.48 27.72 -14.28
C ALA A 38 -5.34 28.71 -14.58
N SER A 39 -5.66 30.01 -14.57
CA SER A 39 -4.67 31.11 -14.72
C SER A 39 -3.83 31.22 -13.45
N ALA A 40 -2.61 31.72 -13.58
CA ALA A 40 -1.75 32.00 -12.41
C ALA A 40 -2.37 32.98 -11.41
N SER A 41 -3.34 33.81 -11.87
CA SER A 41 -4.11 34.76 -11.06
C SER A 41 -5.37 34.18 -10.43
N ASP A 42 -5.79 32.95 -10.78
CA ASP A 42 -7.00 32.35 -10.22
C ASP A 42 -6.76 31.92 -8.77
N ASP A 43 -7.81 32.00 -7.95
CA ASP A 43 -7.75 31.59 -6.56
C ASP A 43 -7.59 30.08 -6.45
N ALA A 44 -6.52 29.65 -5.78
CA ALA A 44 -6.22 28.24 -5.54
C ALA A 44 -6.82 27.73 -4.23
N PHE A 45 -6.60 28.46 -3.16
CA PHE A 45 -7.11 28.14 -1.82
C PHE A 45 -7.09 29.36 -0.91
N THR A 46 -7.91 29.32 0.16
CA THR A 46 -7.88 30.29 1.27
C THR A 46 -7.31 29.61 2.51
N MET A 47 -6.42 30.29 3.24
CA MET A 47 -5.85 29.79 4.50
C MET A 47 -5.54 30.97 5.44
N TYR A 48 -5.92 30.88 6.71
CA TYR A 48 -5.83 31.97 7.69
C TYR A 48 -6.55 33.25 7.26
N GLY A 49 -7.61 33.14 6.44
CA GLY A 49 -8.35 34.28 5.89
C GLY A 49 -7.63 35.02 4.76
N GLU A 50 -6.52 34.50 4.28
CA GLU A 50 -5.78 35.01 3.11
C GLU A 50 -6.03 34.11 1.91
N ASP A 51 -6.29 34.70 0.74
CA ASP A 51 -6.48 33.98 -0.51
C ASP A 51 -5.13 33.83 -1.23
N TYR A 52 -4.88 32.61 -1.69
CA TYR A 52 -3.66 32.22 -2.41
C TYR A 52 -4.00 31.87 -3.84
N THR A 53 -3.28 32.49 -4.78
CA THR A 53 -3.43 32.24 -6.21
C THR A 53 -2.70 30.97 -6.66
N VAL A 54 -3.03 30.49 -7.87
CA VAL A 54 -2.32 29.37 -8.52
C VAL A 54 -0.81 29.64 -8.65
N GLY A 55 -0.44 30.89 -8.97
CA GLY A 55 0.97 31.29 -9.06
C GLY A 55 1.70 31.25 -7.71
N GLU A 56 1.00 31.53 -6.61
CA GLU A 56 1.56 31.40 -5.25
C GLU A 56 1.67 29.93 -4.83
N LEU A 57 0.68 29.11 -5.17
CA LEU A 57 0.74 27.66 -4.95
C LEU A 57 1.98 27.07 -5.66
N GLN A 58 2.22 27.41 -6.92
CA GLN A 58 3.39 26.94 -7.66
C GLN A 58 4.72 27.41 -7.03
N ARG A 59 4.78 28.64 -6.50
CA ARG A 59 5.95 29.11 -5.75
C ARG A 59 6.20 28.31 -4.47
N LEU A 60 5.14 27.93 -3.75
CA LEU A 60 5.21 27.09 -2.57
C LEU A 60 5.66 25.66 -2.91
N GLU A 61 5.16 25.09 -4.02
CA GLU A 61 5.64 23.81 -4.55
C GLU A 61 7.14 23.85 -4.86
N GLY A 62 7.64 24.96 -5.40
CA GLY A 62 9.06 25.18 -5.62
C GLY A 62 9.91 25.12 -4.34
N SER A 63 9.36 25.47 -3.18
CA SER A 63 10.07 25.29 -1.90
C SER A 63 10.32 23.82 -1.58
N GLY A 64 9.38 22.91 -1.93
CA GLY A 64 9.56 21.47 -1.82
C GLY A 64 10.70 20.94 -2.69
N GLN A 65 10.88 21.51 -3.89
CA GLN A 65 12.00 21.14 -4.77
C GLN A 65 13.35 21.53 -4.16
N VAL A 66 13.46 22.74 -3.58
CA VAL A 66 14.68 23.18 -2.89
C VAL A 66 15.03 22.24 -1.74
N ILE A 67 14.05 21.92 -0.87
CA ILE A 67 14.20 21.02 0.27
C ILE A 67 14.63 19.61 -0.20
N SER A 68 14.05 19.12 -1.28
CA SER A 68 14.37 17.82 -1.87
C SER A 68 15.79 17.79 -2.47
N MET A 69 16.19 18.83 -3.21
CA MET A 69 17.53 18.94 -3.77
C MET A 69 18.62 19.07 -2.71
N LEU A 70 18.32 19.74 -1.62
CA LEU A 70 19.19 19.77 -0.44
C LEU A 70 19.21 18.46 0.33
N GLN A 71 18.33 17.49 0.01
CA GLN A 71 18.14 16.22 0.73
C GLN A 71 17.77 16.44 2.21
N MET A 72 17.03 17.48 2.52
CA MET A 72 16.53 17.80 3.87
C MET A 72 15.30 16.93 4.19
N TYR A 73 15.50 15.61 4.20
CA TYR A 73 14.42 14.64 4.32
C TYR A 73 13.64 14.76 5.64
N GLU A 74 14.31 15.11 6.74
CA GLU A 74 13.64 15.31 8.03
C GLU A 74 12.62 16.44 7.97
N LEU A 75 12.97 17.57 7.34
CA LEU A 75 12.03 18.66 7.11
C LEU A 75 10.89 18.25 6.17
N TYR A 76 11.24 17.61 5.05
CA TYR A 76 10.25 17.20 4.05
C TYR A 76 9.21 16.23 4.63
N PHE A 77 9.69 15.11 5.20
CA PHE A 77 8.79 14.10 5.78
C PHE A 77 8.14 14.58 7.07
N GLY A 78 8.82 15.43 7.84
CA GLY A 78 8.23 16.07 9.01
C GLY A 78 7.00 16.91 8.63
N LEU A 79 7.08 17.71 7.56
CA LEU A 79 5.95 18.48 7.07
C LEU A 79 4.88 17.60 6.41
N MET A 80 5.25 16.57 5.63
CA MET A 80 4.30 15.65 5.02
C MET A 80 3.46 14.87 6.03
N SER A 81 4.01 14.58 7.22
CA SER A 81 3.38 13.75 8.24
C SER A 81 2.79 14.51 9.42
N ALA A 82 3.14 15.78 9.61
CA ALA A 82 2.74 16.57 10.79
C ALA A 82 1.23 16.73 10.94
N ALA A 83 0.53 16.95 9.82
CA ALA A 83 -0.92 16.92 9.75
C ALA A 83 -1.37 16.46 8.36
N ARG A 84 -2.45 15.71 8.29
CA ARG A 84 -3.05 15.25 7.03
C ARG A 84 -4.51 15.66 6.96
N GLY A 85 -4.99 15.97 5.75
CA GLY A 85 -6.37 16.31 5.50
C GLY A 85 -6.85 15.75 4.16
N PRO A 86 -8.05 15.16 4.09
CA PRO A 86 -8.61 14.61 2.85
C PRO A 86 -8.76 15.68 1.76
N GLU A 87 -8.88 16.94 2.15
CA GLU A 87 -9.00 18.09 1.27
C GLU A 87 -7.71 18.44 0.52
N ALA A 88 -6.56 17.98 1.03
CA ALA A 88 -5.24 18.40 0.50
C ALA A 88 -4.87 17.76 -0.84
N GLY A 89 -5.51 16.63 -1.22
CA GLY A 89 -5.21 15.94 -2.47
C GLY A 89 -3.71 15.64 -2.67
N GLY A 90 -3.01 15.22 -1.60
CA GLY A 90 -1.58 14.94 -1.60
C GLY A 90 -0.67 16.16 -1.41
N ARG A 91 -1.22 17.38 -1.24
CA ARG A 91 -0.45 18.62 -1.03
C ARG A 91 -0.27 19.02 0.45
N ASP A 92 -0.34 18.05 1.35
CA ASP A 92 -0.17 18.28 2.80
C ASP A 92 1.13 19.04 3.12
N PHE A 93 2.20 18.77 2.39
CA PHE A 93 3.46 19.49 2.54
C PHE A 93 3.29 21.00 2.44
N ILE A 94 2.56 21.51 1.44
CA ILE A 94 2.41 22.95 1.17
C ILE A 94 1.61 23.62 2.28
N PHE A 95 0.49 23.02 2.66
CA PHE A 95 -0.36 23.58 3.71
C PHE A 95 0.35 23.53 5.07
N ASN A 96 1.08 22.45 5.36
CA ASN A 96 1.88 22.34 6.57
C ASN A 96 3.08 23.30 6.57
N LEU A 97 3.66 23.60 5.41
CA LEU A 97 4.68 24.64 5.28
C LEU A 97 4.14 26.01 5.69
N LEU A 98 2.91 26.36 5.27
CA LEU A 98 2.27 27.62 5.67
C LEU A 98 1.94 27.63 7.16
N VAL A 99 1.45 26.50 7.71
CA VAL A 99 1.26 26.36 9.17
C VAL A 99 2.57 26.59 9.90
N LEU A 100 3.66 25.95 9.47
CA LEU A 100 4.97 26.12 10.09
C LEU A 100 5.41 27.59 10.09
N LYS A 101 5.35 28.26 8.93
CA LYS A 101 5.70 29.69 8.79
C LYS A 101 4.87 30.56 9.72
N ARG A 102 3.56 30.31 9.80
CA ARG A 102 2.65 31.02 10.69
C ARG A 102 3.03 30.81 12.15
N GLN A 103 3.26 29.58 12.54
CA GLN A 103 3.63 29.24 13.93
C GLN A 103 5.02 29.74 14.31
N MET A 104 5.99 29.75 13.40
CA MET A 104 7.27 30.40 13.63
C MET A 104 7.11 31.88 13.97
N LYS A 105 6.26 32.60 13.20
CA LYS A 105 5.97 34.04 13.45
C LYS A 105 5.27 34.24 14.80
N GLU A 106 4.23 33.47 15.10
CA GLU A 106 3.44 33.61 16.33
C GLU A 106 4.24 33.27 17.59
N LEU A 107 5.13 32.29 17.53
CA LEU A 107 5.97 31.85 18.64
C LEU A 107 7.30 32.60 18.73
N GLY A 108 7.56 33.57 17.85
CA GLY A 108 8.80 34.35 17.82
C GLY A 108 10.03 33.52 17.44
N VAL A 109 9.86 32.40 16.73
CA VAL A 109 10.94 31.54 16.23
C VAL A 109 11.49 32.15 14.95
N ASN A 110 12.57 32.88 15.05
CA ASN A 110 13.18 33.61 13.93
C ASN A 110 14.67 33.26 13.80
N PRO A 111 15.06 32.16 13.12
CA PRO A 111 16.45 31.82 12.90
C PRO A 111 17.18 32.87 12.06
N SER A 112 18.38 33.26 12.47
CA SER A 112 19.23 34.18 11.75
C SER A 112 19.87 33.56 10.50
N ASP A 113 20.37 34.39 9.58
CA ASP A 113 21.13 33.93 8.42
C ASP A 113 22.41 33.18 8.81
N ALA A 114 23.02 33.57 9.91
CA ALA A 114 24.21 32.88 10.44
C ALA A 114 23.86 31.45 10.89
N GLU A 115 22.76 31.27 11.60
CA GLU A 115 22.28 29.94 12.00
C GLU A 115 21.90 29.10 10.78
N ALA A 116 21.23 29.71 9.80
CA ALA A 116 20.85 29.03 8.55
C ALA A 116 22.08 28.56 7.76
N LYS A 117 23.14 29.38 7.67
CA LYS A 117 24.42 29.00 7.05
C LYS A 117 25.07 27.83 7.79
N ALA A 118 25.13 27.88 9.12
CA ALA A 118 25.68 26.79 9.93
C ALA A 118 24.87 25.50 9.79
N GLU A 119 23.56 25.60 9.55
CA GLU A 119 22.71 24.44 9.28
C GLU A 119 22.98 23.86 7.89
N LEU A 120 23.14 24.70 6.86
CA LEU A 120 23.50 24.24 5.52
C LEU A 120 24.84 23.50 5.50
N GLU A 121 25.82 23.92 6.30
CA GLU A 121 27.12 23.25 6.38
C GLU A 121 27.03 21.81 6.91
N LYS A 122 25.97 21.47 7.66
CA LYS A 122 25.71 20.12 8.17
C LYS A 122 25.03 19.19 7.18
N ILE A 123 24.47 19.75 6.09
CA ILE A 123 23.68 18.97 5.12
C ILE A 123 24.60 18.04 4.31
N PRO A 124 24.38 16.72 4.31
CA PRO A 124 25.27 15.76 3.63
C PRO A 124 25.44 16.02 2.12
N SER A 125 24.39 16.51 1.44
CA SER A 125 24.46 16.82 0.00
C SER A 125 25.42 17.98 -0.33
N LEU A 126 25.72 18.85 0.65
CA LEU A 126 26.65 19.96 0.53
C LEU A 126 28.05 19.64 1.07
N GLN A 127 28.26 18.38 1.53
CA GLN A 127 29.53 17.94 2.11
C GLN A 127 30.31 17.06 1.16
N GLU A 128 31.63 17.11 1.31
CA GLU A 128 32.60 16.20 0.70
C GLU A 128 33.52 15.67 1.81
N ASN A 129 33.66 14.34 1.91
CA ASN A 129 34.40 13.69 2.98
C ASN A 129 33.99 14.13 4.40
N GLY A 130 32.68 14.38 4.62
CA GLY A 130 32.11 14.79 5.89
C GLY A 130 32.35 16.26 6.27
N LYS A 131 32.89 17.09 5.36
CA LYS A 131 33.08 18.52 5.55
C LYS A 131 32.34 19.31 4.47
N PHE A 132 31.87 20.49 4.84
CA PHE A 132 31.23 21.41 3.89
C PHE A 132 32.14 21.70 2.69
N SER A 133 31.58 21.59 1.49
CA SER A 133 32.26 21.86 0.22
C SER A 133 31.61 23.03 -0.51
N PRO A 134 32.28 24.18 -0.61
CA PRO A 134 31.80 25.33 -1.38
C PRO A 134 31.46 24.96 -2.84
N GLN A 135 32.25 24.05 -3.44
CA GLN A 135 32.01 23.57 -4.82
C GLN A 135 30.71 22.81 -4.93
N ARG A 136 30.41 21.91 -3.99
CA ARG A 136 29.12 21.20 -3.97
C ARG A 136 27.95 22.15 -3.75
N ALA A 137 28.09 23.09 -2.82
CA ALA A 137 27.10 24.12 -2.57
C ALA A 137 26.81 24.97 -3.82
N PHE A 138 27.87 25.35 -4.53
CA PHE A 138 27.75 26.09 -5.80
C PHE A 138 27.06 25.26 -6.89
N SER A 139 27.41 23.96 -7.02
CA SER A 139 26.76 23.07 -7.99
C SER A 139 25.27 22.88 -7.70
N VAL A 140 24.90 22.70 -6.42
CA VAL A 140 23.49 22.62 -6.02
C VAL A 140 22.76 23.93 -6.30
N GLN A 141 23.39 25.07 -6.01
CA GLN A 141 22.81 26.39 -6.31
C GLN A 141 22.62 26.60 -7.82
N GLN A 142 23.56 26.16 -8.67
CA GLN A 142 23.41 26.24 -10.13
C GLN A 142 22.24 25.36 -10.61
N ASN A 143 22.11 24.14 -10.08
CA ASN A 143 20.99 23.27 -10.41
C ASN A 143 19.64 23.90 -9.99
N LEU A 144 19.59 24.54 -8.84
CA LEU A 144 18.42 25.29 -8.39
C LEU A 144 18.10 26.46 -9.31
N GLY A 145 19.13 27.11 -9.90
CA GLY A 145 18.99 28.18 -10.87
C GLY A 145 18.16 27.81 -12.10
N MET A 146 18.20 26.55 -12.53
CA MET A 146 17.37 26.06 -13.63
C MET A 146 15.86 26.12 -13.30
N TYR A 147 15.51 26.19 -12.03
CA TYR A 147 14.13 26.30 -11.53
C TYR A 147 13.82 27.70 -10.98
N GLY A 148 14.66 28.69 -11.27
CA GLY A 148 14.50 30.06 -10.76
C GLY A 148 14.71 30.17 -9.25
N LYS A 149 15.46 29.25 -8.64
CA LYS A 149 15.79 29.22 -7.21
C LYS A 149 17.28 29.50 -6.99
N GLY A 150 17.66 29.91 -5.78
CA GLY A 150 19.05 30.25 -5.50
C GLY A 150 19.47 30.14 -4.06
N GLY A 151 20.58 30.81 -3.71
CA GLY A 151 21.15 30.75 -2.36
C GLY A 151 20.20 31.24 -1.26
N GLN A 152 19.34 32.23 -1.58
CA GLN A 152 18.34 32.74 -0.64
C GLN A 152 17.27 31.68 -0.33
N ASP A 153 16.85 30.87 -1.33
CA ASP A 153 15.91 29.76 -1.12
C ASP A 153 16.54 28.65 -0.27
N MET A 154 17.85 28.40 -0.42
CA MET A 154 18.59 27.48 0.43
C MET A 154 18.62 27.94 1.90
N LEU A 155 18.89 29.24 2.13
CA LEU A 155 18.85 29.81 3.49
C LEU A 155 17.45 29.72 4.10
N GLU A 156 16.42 29.99 3.32
CA GLU A 156 15.03 29.90 3.77
C GLU A 156 14.69 28.43 4.16
N ALA A 157 15.09 27.44 3.35
CA ALA A 157 14.91 26.03 3.68
C ALA A 157 15.61 25.65 4.98
N ALA A 158 16.83 26.15 5.20
CA ALA A 158 17.55 25.92 6.45
C ALA A 158 16.86 26.58 7.66
N LYS A 159 16.35 27.81 7.51
CA LYS A 159 15.55 28.46 8.56
C LYS A 159 14.29 27.68 8.91
N LEU A 160 13.61 27.12 7.91
CA LEU A 160 12.45 26.27 8.12
C LEU A 160 12.79 24.98 8.88
N SER A 161 13.94 24.36 8.60
CA SER A 161 14.44 23.21 9.34
C SER A 161 14.69 23.53 10.80
N ILE A 162 15.43 24.61 11.06
CA ILE A 162 15.69 25.09 12.42
C ILE A 162 14.37 25.45 13.12
N GLY A 163 13.45 26.12 12.41
CA GLY A 163 12.13 26.49 12.91
C GLY A 163 11.30 25.29 13.35
N LEU A 164 11.22 24.27 12.48
CA LEU A 164 10.51 23.02 12.78
C LEU A 164 11.08 22.36 14.05
N ASN A 165 12.39 22.21 14.13
CA ASN A 165 13.05 21.57 15.27
C ASN A 165 12.84 22.36 16.57
N ARG A 166 12.96 23.69 16.53
CA ARG A 166 12.67 24.55 17.69
C ARG A 166 11.24 24.46 18.17
N ILE A 167 10.28 24.40 17.25
CA ILE A 167 8.85 24.25 17.62
C ILE A 167 8.59 22.85 18.17
N LYS A 168 9.17 21.79 17.58
CA LYS A 168 9.12 20.44 18.16
C LYS A 168 9.63 20.42 19.59
N ASP A 169 10.76 21.09 19.84
CA ASP A 169 11.32 21.20 21.17
C ASP A 169 10.41 21.99 22.11
N LEU A 170 9.88 23.11 21.69
CA LEU A 170 8.97 23.94 22.50
C LEU A 170 7.72 23.14 22.94
N VAL A 171 7.12 22.37 22.00
CA VAL A 171 5.91 21.59 22.26
C VAL A 171 6.20 20.35 23.10
N GLY A 172 7.32 19.65 22.82
CA GLY A 172 7.64 18.36 23.42
C GLY A 172 8.63 18.40 24.58
N LYS A 173 9.34 19.52 24.83
CA LYS A 173 10.50 19.61 25.71
C LYS A 173 10.27 19.07 27.13
N ASN A 174 9.10 19.31 27.68
CA ASN A 174 8.79 18.94 29.06
C ASN A 174 8.36 17.48 29.24
N TYR A 175 8.19 16.74 28.14
CA TYR A 175 7.88 15.32 28.24
C TYR A 175 9.18 14.49 28.37
N VAL A 176 9.19 13.65 29.37
CA VAL A 176 10.18 12.59 29.56
C VAL A 176 9.41 11.33 29.90
N ALA A 177 9.71 10.22 29.25
CA ALA A 177 9.05 8.96 29.55
C ALA A 177 9.28 8.59 31.02
N SER A 178 8.21 8.16 31.71
CA SER A 178 8.36 7.74 33.10
C SER A 178 9.21 6.45 33.17
N PRO A 179 9.97 6.22 34.26
CA PRO A 179 10.71 4.98 34.45
C PRO A 179 9.80 3.74 34.31
N LEU A 180 8.55 3.82 34.75
CA LEU A 180 7.57 2.73 34.62
C LEU A 180 7.21 2.45 33.16
N GLU A 181 7.02 3.50 32.35
CA GLU A 181 6.72 3.36 30.91
C GLU A 181 7.93 2.79 30.18
N ALA A 182 9.12 3.27 30.48
CA ALA A 182 10.37 2.76 29.92
C ALA A 182 10.59 1.28 30.28
N GLU A 183 10.38 0.90 31.54
CA GLU A 183 10.51 -0.49 32.00
C GLU A 183 9.46 -1.40 31.34
N LYS A 184 8.20 -0.98 31.23
CA LYS A 184 7.18 -1.73 30.51
C LYS A 184 7.54 -1.93 29.04
N ALA A 185 8.03 -0.89 28.37
CA ALA A 185 8.45 -0.97 26.97
C ALA A 185 9.72 -1.83 26.79
N TYR A 186 10.63 -1.79 27.74
CA TYR A 186 11.80 -2.66 27.77
C TYR A 186 11.38 -4.12 27.98
N ALA A 187 10.55 -4.38 28.99
CA ALA A 187 10.04 -5.72 29.29
C ALA A 187 9.31 -6.33 28.09
N SER A 188 8.44 -5.60 27.45
CA SER A 188 7.74 -6.03 26.24
C SER A 188 8.67 -6.55 25.14
N ARG A 189 9.83 -5.93 24.96
CA ARG A 189 10.81 -6.31 23.93
C ARG A 189 11.79 -7.40 24.34
N HIS A 190 12.06 -7.54 25.63
CA HIS A 190 13.16 -8.34 26.17
C HIS A 190 12.72 -9.43 27.15
N GLN A 191 11.40 -9.61 27.36
CA GLN A 191 10.88 -10.72 28.16
C GLN A 191 10.73 -11.99 27.32
N THR A 192 10.95 -13.12 27.98
CA THR A 192 10.54 -14.43 27.51
C THR A 192 9.16 -14.73 28.09
N LEU A 193 8.24 -15.09 27.21
CA LEU A 193 6.90 -15.56 27.57
C LEU A 193 6.94 -17.08 27.59
N LYS A 194 6.67 -17.70 28.73
CA LYS A 194 6.44 -19.14 28.83
C LYS A 194 4.97 -19.38 28.58
N ILE A 195 4.64 -20.03 27.48
CA ILE A 195 3.26 -20.21 27.03
C ILE A 195 2.91 -21.68 26.87
N GLN A 196 1.63 -21.97 27.00
CA GLN A 196 1.01 -23.23 26.56
C GLN A 196 -0.13 -22.89 25.62
N THR A 197 -0.30 -23.69 24.58
CA THR A 197 -1.35 -23.47 23.56
C THR A 197 -2.42 -24.53 23.64
N ILE A 198 -3.65 -24.14 23.27
CA ILE A 198 -4.79 -25.03 23.08
C ILE A 198 -5.29 -24.78 21.67
N ASN A 199 -5.17 -25.78 20.80
CA ASN A 199 -5.48 -25.67 19.39
C ASN A 199 -6.86 -26.23 19.08
N PHE A 200 -7.63 -25.49 18.29
CA PHE A 200 -8.94 -25.87 17.78
C PHE A 200 -8.85 -25.93 16.25
N ALA A 201 -8.89 -27.15 15.70
CA ALA A 201 -8.82 -27.32 14.25
C ALA A 201 -10.19 -27.10 13.61
N LEU A 202 -10.29 -26.21 12.62
CA LEU A 202 -11.54 -25.96 11.89
C LEU A 202 -12.09 -27.20 11.22
N ASP A 203 -11.22 -28.11 10.76
CA ASP A 203 -11.63 -29.34 10.09
C ASP A 203 -12.38 -30.30 11.01
N ASP A 204 -12.14 -30.27 12.32
CA ASP A 204 -12.89 -31.11 13.27
C ASP A 204 -14.34 -30.60 13.40
N PHE A 205 -14.54 -29.28 13.32
CA PHE A 205 -15.88 -28.70 13.31
C PHE A 205 -16.59 -28.93 11.97
N LYS A 206 -15.85 -28.93 10.84
CA LYS A 206 -16.43 -29.27 9.52
C LYS A 206 -16.96 -30.71 9.47
N LYS A 207 -16.24 -31.65 10.08
CA LYS A 207 -16.67 -33.05 10.14
C LYS A 207 -17.99 -33.26 10.91
N THR A 208 -18.26 -32.39 11.88
CA THR A 208 -19.45 -32.47 12.75
C THR A 208 -20.57 -31.52 12.32
N ALA A 209 -20.31 -30.64 11.37
CA ALA A 209 -21.30 -29.69 10.88
C ALA A 209 -22.37 -30.38 10.02
N GLU A 210 -23.59 -30.44 10.53
CA GLU A 210 -24.75 -30.94 9.79
C GLU A 210 -25.46 -29.79 9.04
N VAL A 211 -25.75 -30.03 7.77
CA VAL A 211 -26.50 -29.09 6.91
C VAL A 211 -27.75 -29.78 6.39
N LYS A 212 -28.91 -29.22 6.69
CA LYS A 212 -30.21 -29.73 6.24
C LYS A 212 -30.57 -29.26 4.86
N ASP A 213 -31.38 -30.01 4.13
CA ASP A 213 -31.79 -29.61 2.76
C ASP A 213 -32.56 -28.29 2.72
N GLU A 214 -33.35 -27.94 3.76
CA GLU A 214 -34.03 -26.68 3.86
C GLU A 214 -33.04 -25.49 3.95
N GLU A 215 -31.93 -25.69 4.64
CA GLU A 215 -30.89 -24.66 4.77
C GLU A 215 -30.12 -24.48 3.45
N LEU A 216 -29.89 -25.57 2.71
CA LEU A 216 -29.31 -25.51 1.37
C LEU A 216 -30.20 -24.69 0.42
N GLN A 217 -31.51 -25.01 0.42
CA GLN A 217 -32.47 -24.29 -0.43
C GLN A 217 -32.52 -22.81 -0.06
N LYS A 218 -32.65 -22.49 1.23
CA LYS A 218 -32.70 -21.11 1.72
C LYS A 218 -31.43 -20.34 1.32
N TYR A 219 -30.26 -20.89 1.60
CA TYR A 219 -28.98 -20.26 1.27
C TYR A 219 -28.83 -20.02 -0.22
N TYR A 220 -29.18 -21.02 -1.03
CA TYR A 220 -29.14 -20.90 -2.49
C TYR A 220 -30.08 -19.80 -2.97
N ASP A 221 -31.32 -19.72 -2.45
CA ASP A 221 -32.30 -18.71 -2.83
C ASP A 221 -31.87 -17.30 -2.50
N GLU A 222 -31.21 -17.12 -1.34
CA GLU A 222 -30.66 -15.83 -0.91
C GLU A 222 -29.39 -15.43 -1.68
N ASN A 223 -28.69 -16.41 -2.29
CA ASN A 223 -27.39 -16.20 -2.93
C ASN A 223 -27.35 -16.63 -4.40
N LYS A 224 -28.48 -16.66 -5.08
CA LYS A 224 -28.61 -17.12 -6.48
C LYS A 224 -27.61 -16.52 -7.44
N ASP A 225 -27.31 -15.23 -7.28
CA ASP A 225 -26.39 -14.53 -8.17
C ASP A 225 -24.96 -15.06 -8.15
N ASN A 226 -24.55 -15.73 -7.06
CA ASN A 226 -23.25 -16.35 -6.93
C ASN A 226 -23.14 -17.71 -7.65
N TYR A 227 -24.26 -18.25 -8.12
CA TYR A 227 -24.36 -19.58 -8.72
C TYR A 227 -24.79 -19.51 -10.19
N LYS A 228 -24.21 -18.59 -10.93
CA LYS A 228 -24.30 -18.50 -12.38
C LYS A 228 -23.12 -19.19 -13.04
N THR A 229 -23.32 -19.69 -14.25
CA THR A 229 -22.20 -20.11 -15.09
C THR A 229 -21.34 -18.90 -15.42
N VAL A 230 -20.06 -19.11 -15.71
CA VAL A 230 -19.18 -18.03 -16.17
C VAL A 230 -19.48 -17.67 -17.62
N GLU A 231 -19.32 -16.39 -17.96
CA GLU A 231 -19.37 -15.95 -19.36
C GLU A 231 -18.28 -16.65 -20.17
N LYS A 232 -18.63 -17.12 -21.37
CA LYS A 232 -17.68 -17.68 -22.32
C LYS A 232 -17.75 -16.94 -23.64
N ARG A 233 -16.60 -16.78 -24.26
CA ARG A 233 -16.48 -16.16 -25.59
C ARG A 233 -15.68 -17.02 -26.55
N ALA A 234 -16.11 -17.06 -27.79
CA ALA A 234 -15.34 -17.57 -28.91
C ALA A 234 -14.85 -16.38 -29.72
N VAL A 235 -13.65 -16.46 -30.25
CA VAL A 235 -13.05 -15.37 -31.04
C VAL A 235 -12.33 -15.90 -32.26
N SER A 236 -12.30 -15.06 -33.30
CA SER A 236 -11.37 -15.18 -34.42
C SER A 236 -10.36 -14.05 -34.28
N TYR A 237 -9.08 -14.33 -34.45
CA TYR A 237 -8.02 -13.35 -34.25
C TYR A 237 -6.87 -13.49 -35.27
N VAL A 238 -6.16 -12.38 -35.47
CA VAL A 238 -4.89 -12.34 -36.21
C VAL A 238 -3.79 -12.00 -35.22
N LEU A 239 -2.74 -12.81 -35.22
CA LEU A 239 -1.53 -12.53 -34.48
C LEU A 239 -0.46 -11.93 -35.40
N PHE A 240 -0.07 -10.71 -35.16
CA PHE A 240 1.13 -10.09 -35.71
C PHE A 240 2.30 -10.41 -34.78
N ALA A 241 2.91 -11.57 -34.99
CA ALA A 241 3.92 -12.11 -34.10
C ALA A 241 5.15 -11.19 -33.97
N ASN A 242 5.71 -11.16 -32.79
CA ASN A 242 6.99 -10.49 -32.56
C ASN A 242 8.05 -11.13 -33.46
N PRO A 243 8.91 -10.34 -34.11
CA PRO A 243 10.02 -10.89 -34.90
C PRO A 243 10.92 -11.78 -34.04
N ALA A 244 11.32 -12.93 -34.57
CA ALA A 244 12.16 -13.87 -33.86
C ALA A 244 13.54 -13.27 -33.57
N ASP A 245 14.13 -13.63 -32.43
CA ASP A 245 15.52 -13.30 -32.07
C ASP A 245 15.83 -11.77 -32.06
N LEU A 246 14.83 -10.92 -31.77
CA LEU A 246 15.03 -9.48 -31.76
C LEU A 246 16.19 -9.04 -30.86
N ASP A 247 16.36 -9.67 -29.72
CA ASP A 247 17.41 -9.31 -28.76
C ASP A 247 18.84 -9.59 -29.28
N LYS A 248 18.96 -10.49 -30.25
CA LYS A 248 20.23 -10.86 -30.86
C LYS A 248 20.57 -10.01 -32.07
N LYS A 249 19.65 -9.15 -32.55
CA LYS A 249 19.82 -8.37 -33.78
C LYS A 249 20.36 -6.97 -33.51
N PRO A 250 21.13 -6.37 -34.45
CA PRO A 250 21.55 -4.98 -34.37
C PRO A 250 20.35 -4.01 -34.26
N VAL A 251 20.58 -2.86 -33.62
CA VAL A 251 19.53 -1.87 -33.37
C VAL A 251 18.77 -1.43 -34.63
N GLU A 252 19.51 -1.24 -35.73
CA GLU A 252 18.91 -0.82 -37.00
C GLU A 252 18.00 -1.91 -37.60
N GLU A 253 18.38 -3.16 -37.49
CA GLU A 253 17.60 -4.31 -37.98
C GLU A 253 16.33 -4.49 -37.08
N ARG A 254 16.48 -4.37 -35.78
CA ARG A 254 15.35 -4.38 -34.82
C ARG A 254 14.34 -3.29 -35.17
N THR A 255 14.80 -2.08 -35.43
CA THR A 255 13.95 -0.95 -35.80
C THR A 255 13.18 -1.21 -37.08
N LYS A 256 13.83 -1.78 -38.10
CA LYS A 256 13.19 -2.15 -39.39
C LYS A 256 12.11 -3.23 -39.20
N LEU A 257 12.42 -4.29 -38.43
CA LEU A 257 11.46 -5.38 -38.18
C LEU A 257 10.24 -4.92 -37.35
N ASN A 258 10.46 -4.14 -36.30
CA ASN A 258 9.39 -3.56 -35.54
C ASN A 258 8.53 -2.63 -36.37
N LYS A 259 9.14 -1.85 -37.28
CA LYS A 259 8.39 -0.98 -38.20
C LYS A 259 7.49 -1.79 -39.12
N VAL A 260 7.97 -2.88 -39.69
CA VAL A 260 7.16 -3.77 -40.56
C VAL A 260 5.98 -4.34 -39.81
N GLN A 261 6.17 -4.77 -38.55
CA GLN A 261 5.11 -5.27 -37.69
C GLN A 261 4.06 -4.17 -37.44
N VAL A 262 4.50 -2.99 -37.03
CA VAL A 262 3.61 -1.84 -36.74
C VAL A 262 2.85 -1.40 -38.00
N ASP A 263 3.54 -1.35 -39.17
CA ASP A 263 2.92 -0.99 -40.45
C ASP A 263 1.82 -2.01 -40.84
N SER A 264 2.05 -3.31 -40.58
CA SER A 264 1.08 -4.37 -40.84
C SER A 264 -0.16 -4.25 -39.92
N VAL A 265 0.04 -3.96 -38.64
CA VAL A 265 -1.02 -3.70 -37.67
C VAL A 265 -1.85 -2.46 -38.08
N ASN A 266 -1.17 -1.38 -38.46
CA ASN A 266 -1.81 -0.15 -38.93
C ASN A 266 -2.61 -0.35 -40.22
N ALA A 267 -2.06 -1.14 -41.16
CA ALA A 267 -2.79 -1.47 -42.40
C ALA A 267 -4.08 -2.25 -42.12
N PHE A 268 -4.04 -3.21 -41.19
CA PHE A 268 -5.23 -3.92 -40.74
C PHE A 268 -6.23 -2.97 -40.12
N ASN A 269 -5.79 -2.14 -39.17
CA ASN A 269 -6.65 -1.20 -38.46
C ASN A 269 -7.32 -0.19 -39.42
N ALA A 270 -6.58 0.34 -40.38
CA ALA A 270 -7.09 1.23 -41.43
C ALA A 270 -8.14 0.54 -42.34
N ALA A 271 -7.93 -0.74 -42.68
CA ALA A 271 -8.89 -1.52 -43.45
C ALA A 271 -10.16 -1.83 -42.61
N ALA A 272 -10.02 -2.17 -41.36
CA ALA A 272 -11.10 -2.46 -40.43
C ALA A 272 -11.95 -1.23 -40.06
N ALA A 273 -11.36 -0.04 -40.10
CA ALA A 273 -12.06 1.22 -39.82
C ALA A 273 -13.00 1.68 -40.96
N LYS A 274 -12.97 1.04 -42.10
CA LYS A 274 -13.89 1.40 -43.21
C LYS A 274 -15.34 1.02 -42.88
N PRO A 275 -16.32 1.87 -43.23
CA PRO A 275 -17.72 1.55 -42.98
C PRO A 275 -18.11 0.20 -43.58
N GLY A 276 -18.71 -0.68 -42.75
CA GLY A 276 -19.16 -2.01 -43.18
C GLY A 276 -18.06 -3.07 -43.31
N ALA A 277 -16.82 -2.77 -42.92
CA ALA A 277 -15.74 -3.75 -42.95
C ALA A 277 -16.04 -4.90 -41.97
N LYS A 278 -15.90 -6.14 -42.45
CA LYS A 278 -16.00 -7.35 -41.65
C LYS A 278 -14.61 -7.91 -41.42
N PHE A 279 -14.38 -8.49 -40.28
CA PHE A 279 -13.08 -9.09 -39.89
C PHE A 279 -12.54 -10.02 -40.99
N ASP A 280 -13.34 -10.96 -41.44
CA ASP A 280 -12.94 -11.96 -42.45
C ASP A 280 -12.56 -11.35 -43.80
N ASP A 281 -13.28 -10.28 -44.21
CA ASP A 281 -13.00 -9.58 -45.47
C ASP A 281 -11.68 -8.82 -45.40
N VAL A 282 -11.38 -8.20 -44.24
CA VAL A 282 -10.11 -7.53 -44.00
C VAL A 282 -8.95 -8.52 -43.97
N VAL A 283 -9.11 -9.67 -43.27
CA VAL A 283 -8.12 -10.75 -43.23
C VAL A 283 -7.81 -11.24 -44.67
N LYS A 284 -8.84 -11.53 -45.47
CA LYS A 284 -8.68 -11.98 -46.87
C LYS A 284 -8.04 -10.90 -47.74
N GLY A 285 -8.51 -9.65 -47.62
CA GLY A 285 -8.01 -8.53 -48.41
C GLY A 285 -6.50 -8.22 -48.16
N LEU A 286 -6.01 -8.47 -46.96
CA LEU A 286 -4.61 -8.29 -46.58
C LEU A 286 -3.79 -9.58 -46.66
N ASN A 287 -4.39 -10.67 -47.15
CA ASN A 287 -3.74 -11.99 -47.24
C ASN A 287 -3.16 -12.49 -45.92
N LEU A 288 -3.87 -12.24 -44.82
CA LEU A 288 -3.47 -12.65 -43.47
C LEU A 288 -4.11 -13.99 -43.10
N LYS A 289 -3.54 -14.67 -42.09
CA LYS A 289 -4.08 -15.90 -41.53
C LYS A 289 -4.83 -15.58 -40.23
N ALA A 290 -6.13 -15.85 -40.21
CA ALA A 290 -6.88 -15.83 -38.95
C ALA A 290 -6.78 -17.17 -38.23
N GLU A 291 -6.71 -17.10 -36.91
CA GLU A 291 -6.84 -18.24 -36.00
C GLU A 291 -8.15 -18.11 -35.22
N THR A 292 -8.64 -19.24 -34.73
CA THR A 292 -9.90 -19.27 -33.95
C THR A 292 -9.67 -19.88 -32.58
N ALA A 293 -10.31 -19.31 -31.57
CA ALA A 293 -10.43 -19.88 -30.24
C ALA A 293 -11.90 -20.26 -30.00
N PRO A 294 -12.19 -21.52 -29.62
CA PRO A 294 -13.53 -21.95 -29.28
C PRO A 294 -14.04 -21.21 -28.03
N LEU A 295 -15.30 -21.46 -27.64
CA LEU A 295 -15.85 -20.89 -26.41
C LEU A 295 -14.98 -21.22 -25.19
N PHE A 296 -14.45 -20.20 -24.54
CA PHE A 296 -13.65 -20.31 -23.33
C PHE A 296 -14.07 -19.27 -22.29
N ALA A 297 -13.83 -19.58 -21.01
CA ALA A 297 -14.01 -18.63 -19.93
C ALA A 297 -12.73 -17.83 -19.71
N LYS A 298 -12.84 -16.63 -19.12
CA LYS A 298 -11.73 -15.71 -18.89
C LYS A 298 -10.58 -16.35 -18.10
N ASP A 299 -10.90 -17.20 -17.13
CA ASP A 299 -9.96 -17.90 -16.25
C ASP A 299 -9.40 -19.22 -16.82
N SER A 300 -9.97 -19.67 -17.95
CA SER A 300 -9.61 -20.94 -18.59
C SER A 300 -9.40 -20.73 -20.10
N PRO A 301 -8.41 -19.93 -20.52
CA PRO A 301 -8.13 -19.67 -21.92
C PRO A 301 -7.54 -20.90 -22.61
N PRO A 302 -7.77 -21.05 -23.94
CA PRO A 302 -7.13 -22.10 -24.72
C PRO A 302 -5.61 -21.91 -24.78
N GLU A 303 -4.87 -22.98 -25.08
CA GLU A 303 -3.39 -22.98 -25.06
C GLU A 303 -2.77 -21.91 -25.96
N ALA A 304 -3.43 -21.59 -27.08
CA ALA A 304 -2.97 -20.54 -28.01
C ALA A 304 -2.94 -19.14 -27.38
N LEU A 305 -3.88 -18.86 -26.44
CA LEU A 305 -4.00 -17.56 -25.74
C LEU A 305 -3.45 -17.60 -24.31
N LYS A 306 -2.90 -18.73 -23.89
CA LYS A 306 -2.34 -18.87 -22.54
C LYS A 306 -1.15 -17.94 -22.33
N GLY A 307 -1.18 -17.18 -21.24
CA GLY A 307 -0.17 -16.17 -20.91
C GLY A 307 -0.40 -14.80 -21.57
N GLU A 308 -1.47 -14.64 -22.38
CA GLU A 308 -1.84 -13.39 -23.05
C GLU A 308 -2.93 -12.63 -22.23
N SER A 309 -2.64 -12.28 -20.98
CA SER A 309 -3.62 -11.68 -20.05
C SER A 309 -4.31 -10.45 -20.62
N ASP A 310 -3.54 -9.52 -21.20
CA ASP A 310 -4.07 -8.27 -21.74
C ASP A 310 -5.02 -8.51 -22.93
N VAL A 311 -4.70 -9.52 -23.77
CA VAL A 311 -5.55 -9.92 -24.90
C VAL A 311 -6.83 -10.58 -24.39
N ILE A 312 -6.74 -11.45 -23.39
CA ILE A 312 -7.91 -12.11 -22.79
C ILE A 312 -8.81 -11.04 -22.13
N ASP A 313 -8.25 -10.10 -21.39
CA ASP A 313 -8.99 -9.00 -20.78
C ASP A 313 -9.72 -8.17 -21.85
N ALA A 314 -9.03 -7.82 -22.91
CA ALA A 314 -9.62 -7.10 -24.02
C ALA A 314 -10.76 -7.90 -24.71
N ILE A 315 -10.61 -9.22 -24.88
CA ILE A 315 -11.66 -10.09 -25.43
C ILE A 315 -12.93 -9.99 -24.59
N PHE A 316 -12.81 -10.01 -23.24
CA PHE A 316 -13.98 -9.98 -22.36
C PHE A 316 -14.55 -8.57 -22.11
N VAL A 317 -13.81 -7.50 -22.45
CA VAL A 317 -14.30 -6.11 -22.44
C VAL A 317 -14.92 -5.70 -23.78
N GLN A 318 -14.54 -6.32 -24.89
CA GLN A 318 -15.06 -6.03 -26.23
C GLN A 318 -16.58 -6.07 -26.28
N SER A 319 -17.18 -5.23 -27.13
CA SER A 319 -18.61 -5.31 -27.42
C SER A 319 -18.99 -6.72 -27.88
N LYS A 320 -20.16 -7.20 -27.41
CA LYS A 320 -20.72 -8.51 -27.79
C LYS A 320 -21.34 -8.53 -29.21
N ASP A 321 -21.32 -7.38 -29.89
CA ASP A 321 -21.84 -7.30 -31.27
C ASP A 321 -20.98 -8.15 -32.20
N ALA A 322 -21.56 -9.16 -32.76
CA ALA A 322 -20.85 -10.08 -33.64
C ALA A 322 -20.26 -9.34 -34.84
N GLY A 323 -18.97 -9.58 -35.10
CA GLY A 323 -18.24 -9.00 -36.22
C GLY A 323 -17.59 -7.64 -35.97
N LYS A 324 -17.75 -7.02 -34.79
CA LYS A 324 -17.00 -5.82 -34.42
C LYS A 324 -15.53 -6.18 -34.21
N VAL A 325 -14.66 -5.52 -34.98
CA VAL A 325 -13.21 -5.70 -34.90
C VAL A 325 -12.68 -4.95 -33.70
N SER A 326 -11.76 -5.56 -32.92
CA SER A 326 -11.11 -4.91 -31.81
C SER A 326 -10.08 -3.88 -32.28
N ASP A 327 -9.73 -2.95 -31.40
CA ASP A 327 -8.47 -2.24 -31.53
C ASP A 327 -7.29 -3.22 -31.37
N PRO A 328 -6.11 -2.90 -31.93
CA PRO A 328 -4.93 -3.74 -31.74
C PRO A 328 -4.52 -3.82 -30.26
N VAL A 329 -4.38 -5.03 -29.74
CA VAL A 329 -3.99 -5.29 -28.36
C VAL A 329 -2.60 -5.90 -28.34
N LYS A 330 -1.71 -5.34 -27.53
CA LYS A 330 -0.33 -5.87 -27.38
C LYS A 330 -0.32 -7.01 -26.38
N GLY A 331 0.04 -8.19 -26.84
CA GLY A 331 0.32 -9.36 -26.01
C GLY A 331 1.79 -9.68 -25.90
N THR A 332 2.10 -10.80 -25.27
CA THR A 332 3.48 -11.28 -25.07
C THR A 332 4.09 -11.80 -26.38
N LYS A 333 3.30 -12.48 -27.22
CA LYS A 333 3.72 -13.05 -28.52
C LYS A 333 3.71 -12.05 -29.66
N GLY A 334 3.06 -10.87 -29.51
CA GLY A 334 2.92 -9.88 -30.55
C GLY A 334 1.67 -9.02 -30.37
N TRP A 335 1.19 -8.43 -31.47
CA TRP A 335 -0.07 -7.68 -31.50
C TRP A 335 -1.19 -8.59 -31.98
N TYR A 336 -2.32 -8.45 -31.31
CA TYR A 336 -3.55 -9.18 -31.63
C TYR A 336 -4.64 -8.21 -32.07
N VAL A 337 -5.35 -8.60 -33.13
CA VAL A 337 -6.63 -7.99 -33.51
C VAL A 337 -7.63 -9.13 -33.61
N PHE A 338 -8.79 -8.96 -33.01
CA PHE A 338 -9.78 -10.03 -32.93
C PHE A 338 -11.21 -9.54 -33.14
N THR A 339 -12.10 -10.48 -33.35
CA THR A 339 -13.54 -10.29 -33.27
C THR A 339 -14.18 -11.38 -32.45
N VAL A 340 -15.19 -11.02 -31.64
CA VAL A 340 -15.98 -12.00 -30.90
C VAL A 340 -16.95 -12.66 -31.86
N THR A 341 -16.86 -13.98 -32.02
CA THR A 341 -17.69 -14.76 -32.93
C THR A 341 -18.93 -15.35 -32.26
N SER A 342 -18.84 -15.63 -30.96
CA SER A 342 -19.96 -16.15 -30.17
C SER A 342 -19.74 -15.79 -28.69
N THR A 343 -20.84 -15.57 -27.97
CA THR A 343 -20.86 -15.32 -26.53
C THR A 343 -21.90 -16.25 -25.89
N GLU A 344 -21.49 -16.92 -24.82
CA GLU A 344 -22.40 -17.65 -23.93
C GLU A 344 -22.54 -16.84 -22.65
N GLU A 345 -23.71 -16.25 -22.44
CA GLU A 345 -24.01 -15.44 -21.26
C GLU A 345 -24.08 -16.31 -20.00
N PRO A 346 -23.73 -15.73 -18.83
CA PRO A 346 -23.92 -16.41 -17.55
C PRO A 346 -25.39 -16.82 -17.37
N LYS A 347 -25.61 -18.11 -17.10
CA LYS A 347 -26.95 -18.67 -16.83
C LYS A 347 -27.04 -19.11 -15.38
N GLN A 348 -28.21 -18.90 -14.77
CA GLN A 348 -28.49 -19.40 -13.45
C GLN A 348 -28.38 -20.94 -13.45
N GLN A 349 -27.61 -21.47 -12.51
CA GLN A 349 -27.51 -22.91 -12.29
C GLN A 349 -28.52 -23.31 -11.20
N ASP A 350 -29.27 -24.37 -11.41
CA ASP A 350 -30.19 -24.90 -10.41
C ASP A 350 -29.45 -25.43 -9.18
N LEU A 351 -30.11 -25.43 -8.02
CA LEU A 351 -29.54 -25.95 -6.78
C LEU A 351 -28.96 -27.38 -6.95
N ALA A 352 -29.62 -28.22 -7.72
CA ALA A 352 -29.14 -29.60 -7.97
C ALA A 352 -27.73 -29.62 -8.59
N ALA A 353 -27.43 -28.68 -9.49
CA ALA A 353 -26.13 -28.59 -10.17
C ALA A 353 -25.03 -28.04 -9.28
N VAL A 354 -25.37 -27.26 -8.24
CA VAL A 354 -24.42 -26.56 -7.35
C VAL A 354 -24.54 -27.01 -5.90
N LYS A 355 -25.31 -28.09 -5.63
CA LYS A 355 -25.63 -28.57 -4.26
C LYS A 355 -24.37 -28.78 -3.41
N ASP A 356 -23.35 -29.39 -3.98
CA ASP A 356 -22.10 -29.67 -3.27
C ASP A 356 -21.36 -28.39 -2.92
N LYS A 357 -21.33 -27.41 -3.82
CA LYS A 357 -20.71 -26.09 -3.56
C LYS A 357 -21.46 -25.33 -2.48
N VAL A 358 -22.79 -25.32 -2.53
CA VAL A 358 -23.63 -24.68 -1.50
C VAL A 358 -23.43 -25.37 -0.15
N LYS A 359 -23.38 -26.70 -0.15
CA LYS A 359 -23.12 -27.49 1.07
C LYS A 359 -21.76 -27.19 1.67
N GLU A 360 -20.73 -27.14 0.84
CA GLU A 360 -19.36 -26.82 1.30
C GLU A 360 -19.29 -25.45 1.98
N VAL A 361 -19.92 -24.44 1.39
CA VAL A 361 -19.98 -23.10 1.97
C VAL A 361 -20.72 -23.11 3.31
N LEU A 362 -21.88 -23.73 3.39
CA LEU A 362 -22.68 -23.81 4.62
C LEU A 362 -21.96 -24.62 5.71
N VAL A 363 -21.33 -25.73 5.36
CA VAL A 363 -20.49 -26.51 6.29
C VAL A 363 -19.37 -25.63 6.82
N GLY A 364 -18.69 -24.85 5.95
CA GLY A 364 -17.66 -23.90 6.35
C GLY A 364 -18.16 -22.84 7.33
N GLN A 365 -19.31 -22.24 7.04
CA GLN A 365 -19.94 -21.22 7.92
C GLN A 365 -20.30 -21.79 9.27
N LYS A 366 -21.02 -22.91 9.31
CA LYS A 366 -21.40 -23.57 10.56
C LYS A 366 -20.20 -24.03 11.38
N ALA A 367 -19.18 -24.56 10.72
CA ALA A 367 -17.93 -24.95 11.38
C ALA A 367 -17.22 -23.73 12.00
N GLN A 368 -17.20 -22.60 11.30
CA GLN A 368 -16.60 -21.37 11.82
C GLN A 368 -17.38 -20.79 13.01
N GLU A 369 -18.71 -20.85 12.98
CA GLU A 369 -19.56 -20.44 14.11
C GLU A 369 -19.35 -21.36 15.32
N ALA A 370 -19.36 -22.69 15.09
CA ALA A 370 -19.14 -23.67 16.15
C ALA A 370 -17.73 -23.56 16.76
N LEU A 371 -16.70 -23.35 15.92
CA LEU A 371 -15.33 -23.08 16.35
C LEU A 371 -15.27 -21.83 17.25
N SER A 372 -15.84 -20.71 16.78
CA SER A 372 -15.83 -19.46 17.51
C SER A 372 -16.53 -19.59 18.87
N LYS A 373 -17.64 -20.31 18.92
CA LYS A 373 -18.36 -20.60 20.15
C LYS A 373 -17.52 -21.47 21.09
N ALA A 374 -16.96 -22.57 20.61
CA ALA A 374 -16.15 -23.48 21.41
C ALA A 374 -14.90 -22.79 22.00
N VAL A 375 -14.21 -21.97 21.19
CA VAL A 375 -13.07 -21.18 21.62
C VAL A 375 -13.44 -20.16 22.72
N ASN A 376 -14.58 -19.48 22.56
CA ASN A 376 -15.04 -18.52 23.55
C ASN A 376 -15.45 -19.21 24.87
N GLU A 377 -16.18 -20.31 24.77
CA GLU A 377 -16.59 -21.12 25.94
C GLU A 377 -15.36 -21.66 26.67
N ALA A 378 -14.38 -22.18 25.95
CA ALA A 378 -13.12 -22.64 26.54
C ALA A 378 -12.36 -21.50 27.24
N ARG A 379 -12.25 -20.32 26.59
CA ARG A 379 -11.58 -19.16 27.17
C ARG A 379 -12.25 -18.69 28.46
N ILE A 380 -13.57 -18.58 28.45
CA ILE A 380 -14.35 -18.18 29.63
C ILE A 380 -14.16 -19.19 30.77
N ALA A 381 -14.29 -20.49 30.46
CA ALA A 381 -14.11 -21.55 31.45
C ALA A 381 -12.70 -21.55 32.06
N ILE A 382 -11.68 -21.30 31.26
CA ILE A 382 -10.30 -21.16 31.73
C ILE A 382 -10.19 -19.96 32.65
N GLN A 383 -10.69 -18.79 32.24
CA GLN A 383 -10.60 -17.57 33.07
C GLN A 383 -11.35 -17.72 34.41
N GLU A 384 -12.52 -18.32 34.42
CA GLU A 384 -13.28 -18.58 35.65
C GLU A 384 -12.57 -19.59 36.54
N GLY A 385 -12.04 -20.68 35.99
CA GLY A 385 -11.28 -21.66 36.73
C GLY A 385 -10.02 -21.08 37.38
N LEU A 386 -9.26 -20.27 36.62
CA LEU A 386 -8.07 -19.58 37.12
C LEU A 386 -8.41 -18.58 38.24
N LYS A 387 -9.48 -17.80 38.07
CA LYS A 387 -9.99 -16.91 39.14
C LYS A 387 -10.42 -17.68 40.39
N GLY A 388 -10.94 -18.88 40.21
CA GLY A 388 -11.30 -19.81 41.30
C GLY A 388 -10.10 -20.51 41.94
N GLY A 389 -8.85 -20.20 41.53
CA GLY A 389 -7.64 -20.78 42.07
C GLY A 389 -7.24 -22.16 41.53
N LYS A 390 -7.97 -22.68 40.50
CA LYS A 390 -7.59 -23.93 39.84
C LYS A 390 -6.36 -23.76 38.95
N LYS A 391 -5.60 -24.81 38.79
CA LYS A 391 -4.47 -24.85 37.82
C LYS A 391 -5.00 -25.08 36.41
N ILE A 392 -4.26 -24.61 35.42
CA ILE A 392 -4.63 -24.74 34.02
C ILE A 392 -4.79 -26.23 33.60
N ASP A 393 -3.95 -27.11 34.10
CA ASP A 393 -4.01 -28.54 33.79
C ASP A 393 -5.31 -29.19 34.32
N GLU A 394 -5.80 -28.79 35.50
CA GLU A 394 -7.05 -29.24 36.09
C GLU A 394 -8.25 -28.78 35.23
N ILE A 395 -8.23 -27.50 34.83
CA ILE A 395 -9.28 -26.94 33.98
C ILE A 395 -9.29 -27.60 32.61
N ALA A 396 -8.13 -27.78 32.00
CA ALA A 396 -8.00 -28.46 30.72
C ALA A 396 -8.55 -29.86 30.75
N LYS A 397 -8.23 -30.62 31.81
CA LYS A 397 -8.75 -32.00 32.02
C LYS A 397 -10.27 -31.98 32.20
N GLU A 398 -10.83 -31.11 33.03
CA GLU A 398 -12.27 -30.98 33.24
C GLU A 398 -13.03 -30.63 31.96
N LYS A 399 -12.44 -29.77 31.13
CA LYS A 399 -13.05 -29.31 29.88
C LYS A 399 -12.64 -30.13 28.66
N LYS A 400 -11.86 -31.19 28.84
CA LYS A 400 -11.33 -32.05 27.76
C LYS A 400 -10.55 -31.25 26.70
N LEU A 401 -9.79 -30.28 27.14
CA LEU A 401 -8.91 -29.47 26.30
C LEU A 401 -7.50 -30.07 26.29
N THR A 402 -6.85 -30.07 25.15
CA THR A 402 -5.46 -30.54 25.03
C THR A 402 -4.52 -29.31 25.15
N LEU A 403 -3.69 -29.36 26.19
CA LEU A 403 -2.61 -28.37 26.38
C LEU A 403 -1.35 -28.89 25.71
N ASP A 404 -0.74 -28.05 24.90
CA ASP A 404 0.60 -28.33 24.37
C ASP A 404 1.66 -28.11 25.46
N ALA A 405 2.85 -28.65 25.21
CA ALA A 405 4.00 -28.43 26.10
C ALA A 405 4.35 -26.95 26.22
N VAL A 406 4.93 -26.55 27.36
CA VAL A 406 5.39 -25.17 27.56
C VAL A 406 6.44 -24.83 26.52
N LYS A 407 6.26 -23.69 25.85
CA LYS A 407 7.21 -23.12 24.90
C LYS A 407 7.67 -21.75 25.37
N ASP A 408 8.92 -21.45 25.12
CA ASP A 408 9.50 -20.12 25.31
C ASP A 408 9.32 -19.30 24.04
N LEU A 409 8.76 -18.11 24.17
CA LEU A 409 8.44 -17.23 23.07
C LEU A 409 8.87 -15.80 23.39
N THR A 410 9.39 -15.08 22.39
CA THR A 410 9.65 -13.64 22.49
C THR A 410 8.98 -12.90 21.36
N VAL A 411 8.60 -11.64 21.58
CA VAL A 411 7.92 -10.83 20.57
C VAL A 411 8.81 -10.56 19.35
N ASN A 412 10.11 -10.44 19.57
CA ASN A 412 11.08 -10.08 18.52
C ASN A 412 11.76 -11.28 17.85
N GLU A 413 11.72 -12.45 18.48
CA GLU A 413 12.32 -13.68 17.98
C GLU A 413 11.25 -14.79 18.07
N PRO A 414 10.30 -14.82 17.13
CA PRO A 414 9.22 -15.81 17.15
C PRO A 414 9.79 -17.23 16.96
N ALA A 415 9.24 -18.19 17.69
CA ALA A 415 9.64 -19.59 17.59
C ALA A 415 9.30 -20.12 16.19
N ALA A 416 10.27 -20.64 15.47
CA ALA A 416 10.11 -21.12 14.09
C ALA A 416 9.18 -22.35 13.99
N ASP A 417 9.04 -23.11 15.07
CA ASP A 417 8.23 -24.32 15.18
C ASP A 417 6.78 -24.06 15.65
N LEU A 418 6.41 -22.79 15.90
CA LEU A 418 5.08 -22.41 16.33
C LEU A 418 4.36 -21.62 15.22
N PRO A 419 3.30 -22.18 14.61
CA PRO A 419 2.50 -21.44 13.65
C PRO A 419 1.94 -20.15 14.27
N ASN A 420 1.98 -19.04 13.53
CA ASN A 420 1.51 -17.71 13.98
C ASN A 420 2.18 -17.21 15.27
N ALA A 421 3.44 -17.58 15.49
CA ALA A 421 4.20 -17.23 16.71
C ALA A 421 4.21 -15.72 17.00
N VAL A 422 4.23 -14.87 15.97
CA VAL A 422 4.21 -13.40 16.13
C VAL A 422 2.90 -12.91 16.72
N GLU A 423 1.78 -13.39 16.20
CA GLU A 423 0.42 -13.05 16.66
C GLU A 423 0.18 -13.59 18.06
N ILE A 424 0.61 -14.83 18.31
CA ILE A 424 0.57 -15.48 19.62
C ILE A 424 1.35 -14.65 20.64
N ALA A 425 2.58 -14.25 20.33
CA ALA A 425 3.40 -13.43 21.20
C ALA A 425 2.73 -12.09 21.53
N ARG A 426 2.13 -11.43 20.56
CA ARG A 426 1.41 -10.16 20.72
C ARG A 426 0.18 -10.28 21.63
N GLU A 427 -0.58 -11.37 21.49
CA GLU A 427 -1.74 -11.59 22.36
C GLU A 427 -1.32 -12.01 23.77
N ALA A 428 -0.30 -12.86 23.92
CA ALA A 428 0.28 -13.28 25.19
C ALA A 428 0.89 -12.10 25.98
N GLU A 429 1.48 -11.13 25.27
CA GLU A 429 2.03 -9.93 25.90
C GLU A 429 0.96 -9.10 26.64
N LYS A 430 -0.27 -9.06 26.14
CA LYS A 430 -1.36 -8.21 26.66
C LYS A 430 -1.95 -8.70 27.99
N VAL A 431 -1.73 -9.95 28.37
CA VAL A 431 -2.30 -10.53 29.59
C VAL A 431 -1.23 -10.77 30.64
N ALA A 432 -1.61 -10.92 31.91
CA ALA A 432 -0.69 -11.22 32.99
C ALA A 432 -0.19 -12.68 32.90
N ALA A 433 0.93 -12.97 33.58
CA ALA A 433 1.31 -14.37 33.88
C ALA A 433 0.20 -15.03 34.72
N GLY A 434 -0.11 -16.26 34.40
CA GLY A 434 -1.21 -17.00 34.99
C GLY A 434 -2.58 -16.75 34.34
N ASP A 435 -2.66 -16.06 33.21
CA ASP A 435 -3.92 -15.75 32.51
C ASP A 435 -3.92 -16.27 31.07
N VAL A 436 -5.11 -16.28 30.42
CA VAL A 436 -5.31 -16.73 29.05
C VAL A 436 -5.60 -15.53 28.14
N ALA A 437 -4.84 -15.46 27.05
CA ALA A 437 -4.96 -14.41 26.04
C ALA A 437 -6.20 -14.58 25.15
N LYS A 438 -6.47 -13.59 24.30
CA LYS A 438 -7.44 -13.74 23.21
C LYS A 438 -6.96 -14.80 22.24
N ALA A 439 -7.91 -15.53 21.64
CA ALA A 439 -7.59 -16.52 20.63
C ALA A 439 -6.96 -15.88 19.40
N VAL A 440 -5.96 -16.53 18.86
CA VAL A 440 -5.40 -16.22 17.54
C VAL A 440 -6.11 -17.07 16.51
N ASN A 441 -6.87 -16.42 15.63
CA ASN A 441 -7.61 -17.10 14.57
C ASN A 441 -6.75 -17.21 13.32
N THR A 442 -6.89 -18.34 12.63
CA THR A 442 -6.24 -18.63 11.35
C THR A 442 -7.25 -19.24 10.37
N ASP A 443 -6.85 -19.42 9.13
CA ASP A 443 -7.63 -20.17 8.11
C ASP A 443 -7.82 -21.64 8.46
N LYS A 444 -6.98 -22.20 9.33
CA LYS A 444 -7.04 -23.63 9.77
C LYS A 444 -7.74 -23.82 11.11
N GLY A 445 -8.07 -22.76 11.83
CA GLY A 445 -8.72 -22.86 13.13
C GLY A 445 -8.39 -21.70 14.07
N ALA A 446 -8.28 -21.99 15.37
CA ALA A 446 -7.94 -21.01 16.38
C ALA A 446 -7.03 -21.60 17.45
N THR A 447 -6.17 -20.75 18.04
CA THR A 447 -5.26 -21.11 19.13
C THR A 447 -5.53 -20.22 20.33
N LEU A 448 -5.89 -20.79 21.48
CA LEU A 448 -5.86 -20.13 22.77
C LEU A 448 -4.47 -20.22 23.38
N VAL A 449 -4.05 -19.18 24.07
CA VAL A 449 -2.71 -19.08 24.63
C VAL A 449 -2.79 -18.79 26.13
N TYR A 450 -2.34 -19.72 26.95
CA TYR A 450 -2.12 -19.52 28.37
C TYR A 450 -0.69 -19.05 28.61
N VAL A 451 -0.54 -18.00 29.38
CA VAL A 451 0.77 -17.42 29.74
C VAL A 451 1.18 -17.94 31.12
N ALA A 452 2.02 -18.95 31.16
CA ALA A 452 2.46 -19.57 32.42
C ALA A 452 3.39 -18.63 33.22
N ALA A 453 4.32 -17.95 32.54
CA ALA A 453 5.25 -17.02 33.17
C ALA A 453 5.72 -15.95 32.17
N LYS A 454 6.21 -14.83 32.72
CA LYS A 454 6.92 -13.76 32.00
C LYS A 454 8.22 -13.50 32.72
N GLU A 455 9.32 -13.74 32.03
CA GLU A 455 10.67 -13.64 32.61
C GLU A 455 11.51 -12.67 31.79
N LEU A 456 12.11 -11.66 32.45
CA LEU A 456 13.06 -10.79 31.77
C LEU A 456 14.36 -11.56 31.49
N ARG A 457 14.83 -11.47 30.24
CA ARG A 457 16.13 -12.02 29.87
C ARG A 457 17.24 -11.27 30.60
N LYS A 458 18.12 -12.01 31.29
CA LYS A 458 19.34 -11.46 31.83
C LYS A 458 20.30 -11.15 30.69
N ARG A 459 20.73 -9.89 30.59
CA ARG A 459 21.68 -9.42 29.57
C ARG A 459 22.66 -8.45 30.20
N ASP A 460 23.92 -8.53 29.79
CA ASP A 460 24.98 -7.64 30.30
C ASP A 460 24.77 -6.19 29.85
N ASP A 461 24.13 -5.97 28.70
CA ASP A 461 23.80 -4.66 28.11
C ASP A 461 22.44 -4.11 28.56
N SER A 462 21.77 -4.73 29.53
CA SER A 462 20.39 -4.38 29.93
C SER A 462 20.23 -2.91 30.36
N ALA A 463 21.22 -2.32 31.01
CA ALA A 463 21.18 -0.91 31.42
C ALA A 463 21.20 0.03 30.22
N ALA A 464 22.04 -0.23 29.22
CA ALA A 464 22.11 0.55 27.99
C ALA A 464 20.80 0.41 27.15
N LEU A 465 20.26 -0.80 27.09
CA LEU A 465 19.00 -1.06 26.38
C LEU A 465 17.80 -0.39 27.04
N ARG A 466 17.75 -0.35 28.40
CA ARG A 466 16.70 0.40 29.12
C ARG A 466 16.78 1.88 28.82
N LYS A 467 17.99 2.45 28.89
CA LYS A 467 18.19 3.87 28.57
C LYS A 467 17.80 4.19 27.13
N ASN A 468 18.21 3.39 26.17
CA ASN A 468 17.81 3.56 24.77
C ASN A 468 16.29 3.45 24.60
N THR A 469 15.62 2.58 25.35
CA THR A 469 14.17 2.44 25.34
C THR A 469 13.49 3.69 25.89
N GLU A 470 14.01 4.26 26.99
CA GLU A 470 13.53 5.50 27.59
C GLU A 470 13.67 6.67 26.62
N ASP A 471 14.85 6.83 26.02
CA ASP A 471 15.15 7.89 25.05
C ASP A 471 14.24 7.75 23.81
N THR A 472 14.07 6.53 23.30
CA THR A 472 13.18 6.25 22.17
C THR A 472 11.72 6.57 22.48
N ARG A 473 11.22 6.16 23.64
CA ARG A 473 9.85 6.47 24.09
C ARG A 473 9.64 7.97 24.26
N THR A 474 10.61 8.63 24.89
CA THR A 474 10.57 10.08 25.04
C THR A 474 10.47 10.79 23.70
N THR A 475 11.29 10.38 22.72
CA THR A 475 11.25 10.96 21.37
C THR A 475 9.92 10.68 20.67
N GLN A 476 9.42 9.45 20.71
CA GLN A 476 8.14 9.08 20.09
C GLN A 476 6.96 9.88 20.65
N GLU A 477 6.90 10.07 21.96
CA GLU A 477 5.81 10.84 22.58
C GLU A 477 5.95 12.34 22.32
N ARG A 478 7.16 12.88 22.25
CA ARG A 478 7.41 14.27 21.84
C ARG A 478 6.92 14.50 20.40
N ASP A 479 7.22 13.58 19.47
CA ASP A 479 6.73 13.65 18.09
C ASP A 479 5.19 13.52 18.05
N ARG A 480 4.60 12.67 18.87
CA ARG A 480 3.14 12.54 18.95
C ARG A 480 2.48 13.83 19.46
N LEU A 481 3.03 14.43 20.49
CA LEU A 481 2.57 15.71 21.04
C LEU A 481 2.68 16.82 20.00
N PHE A 482 3.82 16.89 19.30
CA PHE A 482 4.02 17.84 18.21
C PHE A 482 2.99 17.66 17.10
N ASN A 483 2.81 16.44 16.61
CA ASN A 483 1.86 16.15 15.51
C ASN A 483 0.41 16.47 15.92
N SER A 484 0.03 16.17 17.16
CA SER A 484 -1.30 16.53 17.69
C SER A 484 -1.50 18.03 17.76
N TRP A 485 -0.53 18.76 18.31
CA TRP A 485 -0.53 20.20 18.36
C TRP A 485 -0.56 20.85 16.96
N PHE A 486 0.28 20.34 16.06
CA PHE A 486 0.38 20.85 14.70
C PHE A 486 -0.91 20.62 13.91
N SER A 487 -1.55 19.45 14.09
CA SER A 487 -2.84 19.15 13.49
C SER A 487 -3.95 20.11 13.98
N ALA A 488 -3.93 20.47 15.27
CA ALA A 488 -4.85 21.48 15.80
C ALA A 488 -4.59 22.85 15.14
N LYS A 489 -3.32 23.25 15.00
CA LYS A 489 -2.95 24.52 14.32
C LYS A 489 -3.32 24.52 12.84
N ARG A 490 -3.24 23.39 12.17
CA ARG A 490 -3.75 23.27 10.80
C ARG A 490 -5.29 23.40 10.75
N ALA A 491 -6.02 22.79 11.66
CA ALA A 491 -7.47 22.92 11.71
C ALA A 491 -7.90 24.37 11.96
N GLU A 492 -7.17 25.12 12.81
CA GLU A 492 -7.39 26.56 13.05
C GLU A 492 -7.12 27.42 11.79
N SER A 493 -6.43 26.90 10.80
CA SER A 493 -6.08 27.66 9.59
C SER A 493 -7.28 28.00 8.68
N GLY A 494 -8.41 27.29 8.84
CA GLY A 494 -9.61 27.49 8.04
C GLY A 494 -9.39 27.19 6.54
N LEU A 495 -8.50 26.23 6.20
CA LEU A 495 -8.17 25.85 4.83
C LEU A 495 -9.43 25.56 4.00
N LYS A 496 -9.58 26.25 2.87
CA LYS A 496 -10.61 26.01 1.85
C LYS A 496 -9.97 25.95 0.49
N ILE A 497 -10.23 24.88 -0.27
CA ILE A 497 -9.65 24.68 -1.61
C ILE A 497 -10.68 25.09 -2.64
N HIS A 498 -10.29 25.98 -3.57
CA HIS A 498 -11.17 26.54 -4.61
C HIS A 498 -10.98 25.82 -5.96
N LEU A 499 -9.79 25.29 -6.23
CA LEU A 499 -9.53 24.52 -7.44
C LEU A 499 -10.22 23.15 -7.35
N LYS A 500 -11.05 22.83 -8.36
CA LYS A 500 -11.48 21.44 -8.59
C LYS A 500 -10.24 20.64 -9.00
N MET A 501 -9.62 19.98 -8.05
CA MET A 501 -8.48 19.14 -8.30
C MET A 501 -8.97 17.81 -8.85
N SER A 502 -8.63 17.52 -10.12
CA SER A 502 -8.69 16.14 -10.62
C SER A 502 -7.72 15.30 -9.80
N ALA A 503 -8.27 14.26 -9.16
CA ALA A 503 -7.52 13.24 -8.44
C ALA A 503 -6.58 12.48 -9.35
#